data_77835c59ac0a4611678f4f7cbd0bb131
#
_entry.id   77835c59ac0a4611678f4f7cbd0bb131
#
_cell.length_a   1.000
_cell.length_b   1.000
_cell.length_c   1.000
_cell.angle_alpha   90.00
_cell.angle_beta   90.00
_cell.angle_gamma   90.00
#
_symmetry.space_group_name_H-M   'P 1'
#
loop_
_entity.id
_entity.type
_entity.pdbx_description
1 polymer ?
#
loop_
_entity_poly.entity_id
_entity_poly.type
_entity_poly.pdbx_seq_one_letter_code
_entity_poly.pdbx_strand_id
1 'polypeptide(L)' 'MTEARDTAVITEALSVIDKALSDMLNRELVSTEEVADLLLDVRLLLTANAVSSATA' A
#
# COMPACT_ATOMS: atom_id res chain seq x y z
N MET A 1 8.64 -17.84 -8.38
CA MET A 1 9.31 -16.84 -8.42
C MET A 1 8.68 -15.54 -8.41
N THR A 2 8.41 -14.94 -9.52
CA THR A 2 7.83 -13.64 -9.57
C THR A 2 6.46 -13.63 -9.02
N GLU A 3 5.72 -14.67 -9.25
CA GLU A 3 4.35 -14.74 -8.77
C GLU A 3 4.25 -14.68 -7.27
N ALA A 4 5.13 -15.39 -6.59
CA ALA A 4 5.11 -15.39 -5.14
C ALA A 4 5.44 -14.02 -4.59
N ARG A 5 6.38 -13.35 -5.25
CA ARG A 5 6.77 -12.03 -4.83
C ARG A 5 5.66 -11.02 -5.07
N ASP A 6 5.00 -11.11 -6.21
CA ASP A 6 3.89 -10.22 -6.52
C ASP A 6 2.77 -10.40 -5.52
N THR A 7 2.49 -11.65 -5.17
CA THR A 7 1.45 -11.94 -4.19
C THR A 7 1.81 -11.36 -2.84
N ALA A 8 3.07 -11.48 -2.45
CA ALA A 8 3.50 -10.95 -1.17
C ALA A 8 3.35 -9.43 -1.11
N VAL A 9 3.69 -8.75 -2.19
CA VAL A 9 3.57 -7.30 -2.25
C VAL A 9 2.10 -6.90 -2.18
N ILE A 10 1.27 -7.58 -2.92
CA ILE A 10 -0.16 -7.29 -2.92
C ILE A 10 -0.76 -7.53 -1.54
N THR A 11 -0.37 -8.63 -0.91
CA THR A 11 -0.86 -8.94 0.42
C THR A 11 -0.44 -7.87 1.41
N GLU A 12 0.77 -7.41 1.29
CA GLU A 12 1.25 -6.37 2.18
C GLU A 12 0.52 -5.06 1.94
N ALA A 13 0.31 -4.71 0.68
CA ALA A 13 -0.42 -3.50 0.35
C ALA A 13 -1.84 -3.55 0.90
N LEU A 14 -2.49 -4.70 0.75
CA LEU A 14 -3.83 -4.87 1.28
C LEU A 14 -3.85 -4.75 2.79
N SER A 15 -2.84 -5.29 3.43
CA SER A 15 -2.75 -5.22 4.88
C SER A 15 -2.61 -3.77 5.35
N VAL A 16 -1.81 -3.00 4.64
CA VAL A 16 -1.64 -1.58 4.96
C VAL A 16 -2.96 -0.85 4.78
N ILE A 17 -3.65 -1.13 3.69
CA ILE A 17 -4.93 -0.50 3.42
C ILE A 17 -5.95 -0.87 4.49
N ASP A 18 -6.02 -2.13 4.83
CA ASP A 18 -6.98 -2.61 5.82
C ASP A 18 -6.77 -1.97 7.18
N LYS A 19 -5.51 -1.89 7.57
CA LYS A 19 -5.17 -1.28 8.83
C LYS A 19 -5.55 0.19 8.84
N ALA A 20 -5.23 0.88 7.77
CA ALA A 20 -5.53 2.30 7.66
C ALA A 20 -7.02 2.53 7.66
N LEU A 21 -7.77 1.71 6.93
CA LEU A 21 -9.22 1.83 6.88
C LEU A 21 -9.82 1.60 8.25
N SER A 22 -9.36 0.59 8.95
CA SER A 22 -9.86 0.29 10.27
C SER A 22 -9.64 1.46 11.21
N ASP A 23 -8.44 2.05 11.13
CA ASP A 23 -8.10 3.18 11.96
C ASP A 23 -8.96 4.40 11.62
N MET A 24 -9.14 4.66 10.34
CA MET A 24 -9.91 5.80 9.89
C MET A 24 -11.39 5.68 10.23
N LEU A 25 -11.91 4.47 10.14
CA LEU A 25 -13.30 4.25 10.46
C LEU A 25 -13.60 4.48 11.93
N ASN A 26 -12.59 4.35 12.76
CA ASN A 26 -12.76 4.58 14.18
C ASN A 26 -12.63 6.05 14.56
N ARG A 27 -12.25 6.88 13.62
CA ARG A 27 -12.06 8.29 13.88
C ARG A 27 -13.09 9.10 13.12
N GLU A 28 -13.51 10.17 13.72
CA GLU A 28 -14.50 11.04 13.08
C GLU A 28 -13.84 11.94 12.03
N LEU A 29 -12.61 12.29 12.28
CA LEU A 29 -11.90 13.17 11.38
C LEU A 29 -10.61 12.52 10.91
N VAL A 30 -10.39 12.58 9.62
CA VAL A 30 -9.17 12.07 9.02
C VAL A 30 -8.58 13.19 8.18
N SER A 31 -7.32 13.48 8.41
CA SER A 31 -6.70 14.58 7.68
C SER A 31 -6.31 14.14 6.27
N THR A 32 -6.28 15.12 5.38
CA THR A 32 -5.85 14.86 4.01
C THR A 32 -4.44 14.31 3.98
N GLU A 33 -3.61 14.77 4.89
CA GLU A 33 -2.24 14.32 4.98
C GLU A 33 -2.15 12.84 5.28
N GLU A 34 -3.00 12.36 6.16
CA GLU A 34 -3.00 10.95 6.50
C GLU A 34 -3.38 10.10 5.31
N VAL A 35 -4.36 10.55 4.56
CA VAL A 35 -4.79 9.82 3.38
C VAL A 35 -3.69 9.84 2.33
N ALA A 36 -3.04 10.98 2.17
CA ALA A 36 -1.95 11.08 1.21
C ALA A 36 -0.80 10.16 1.59
N ASP A 37 -0.46 10.09 2.87
CA ASP A 37 0.60 9.23 3.34
C ASP A 37 0.27 7.77 3.07
N LEU A 38 -0.97 7.38 3.31
CA LEU A 38 -1.41 6.03 3.04
C LEU A 38 -1.26 5.68 1.57
N LEU A 39 -1.73 6.57 0.72
CA LEU A 39 -1.65 6.33 -0.71
C LEU A 39 -0.22 6.27 -1.19
N LEU A 40 0.65 7.09 -0.62
CA LEU A 40 2.05 7.06 -0.97
C LEU A 40 2.71 5.76 -0.52
N ASP A 41 2.35 5.27 0.65
CA ASP A 41 2.88 4.00 1.13
C ASP A 41 2.50 2.86 0.21
N VAL A 42 1.23 2.80 -0.14
CA VAL A 42 0.75 1.76 -1.04
C VAL A 42 1.42 1.89 -2.40
N ARG A 43 1.54 3.11 -2.86
CA ARG A 43 2.18 3.37 -4.13
C ARG A 43 3.62 2.91 -4.14
N LEU A 44 4.33 3.17 -3.05
CA LEU A 44 5.73 2.75 -2.95
C LEU A 44 5.87 1.25 -2.97
N LEU A 45 4.97 0.55 -2.28
CA LEU A 45 5.01 -0.89 -2.29
C LEU A 45 4.80 -1.45 -3.68
N LEU A 46 3.79 -0.94 -4.36
CA LEU A 46 3.48 -1.42 -5.69
C LEU A 46 4.51 -1.00 -6.71
N THR A 47 5.03 0.21 -6.56
CA THR A 47 6.02 0.73 -7.48
C THR A 47 7.35 0.00 -7.32
N ALA A 48 7.71 -0.33 -6.10
CA ALA A 48 8.94 -1.06 -5.87
C ALA A 48 8.92 -2.39 -6.62
N ASN A 49 7.77 -3.06 -6.58
CA ASN A 49 7.65 -4.31 -7.30
C ASN A 49 7.69 -4.08 -8.80
N ALA A 50 7.02 -3.05 -9.27
CA ALA A 50 6.98 -2.73 -10.69
C ALA A 50 8.34 -2.29 -11.21
N VAL A 51 9.06 -1.53 -10.42
CA VAL A 51 10.37 -1.07 -10.80
C VAL A 51 11.31 -2.22 -11.02
N SER A 52 11.19 -3.21 -10.16
CA SER A 52 12.00 -4.40 -10.29
C SER A 52 11.85 -5.03 -11.64
N SER A 53 10.67 -4.99 -12.21
CA SER A 53 10.46 -5.60 -13.49
C SER A 53 10.53 -4.59 -14.62
N ALA A 54 10.29 -3.34 -14.34
CA ALA A 54 10.25 -2.35 -15.39
C ALA A 54 11.59 -1.76 -15.71
N THR A 55 12.52 -1.95 -14.87
CA THR A 55 13.80 -1.39 -15.08
C THR A 55 14.42 -1.82 -16.34
N ALA A 56 13.91 -2.74 -16.92
CA ALA A 56 14.45 -3.23 -18.15
C ALA A 56 14.50 -2.15 -19.23
#